data_b4888f199c3f982b57ac0eec88ca3c76
#
_entry.id   b4888f199c3f982b57ac0eec88ca3c76
#
_cell.length_a   1.000
_cell.length_b   1.000
_cell.length_c   1.000
_cell.angle_alpha   90.00
_cell.angle_beta   90.00
_cell.angle_gamma   90.00
#
_symmetry.space_group_name_H-M   'P 1'
#
loop_
_entity.id
_entity.type
_entity.pdbx_description
1 polymer ?
#
loop_
_entity_poly.entity_id
_entity_poly.type
_entity_poly.pdbx_seq_one_letter_code
_entity_poly.pdbx_strand_id
1 'polypeptide(L)'
;MSTTILIIFFSYLLGCFTTGYYLVRVVNGQDIRAIASGNAGSRNVGRLLGARGFILTFLGDAGKGLLCVYLAHRLGGGQMLATAALLAATAGHIWPLQLRFKGGKGFATFGGGLLLLYPQLLLLGLALCAVLYPLLRRTTGTGLVVLAITPALQVIVHLSGTLPLSGQEFGLYCLLVLLVLFAHRDNIRQEFKTFSVQE
;
A
#
# COMPACT_ATOMS: atom_id res chain seq x y z
N MET A 1 6.32 22.68 17.45
CA MET A 1 5.57 21.74 16.57
C MET A 1 5.42 20.45 17.36
N SER A 2 4.23 19.84 17.46
CA SER A 2 4.09 18.61 18.25
C SER A 2 4.83 17.45 17.56
N THR A 3 5.40 16.53 18.36
CA THR A 3 6.08 15.31 17.86
C THR A 3 5.21 14.54 16.87
N THR A 4 3.89 14.52 17.10
CA THR A 4 2.89 13.92 16.19
C THR A 4 2.95 14.52 14.78
N ILE A 5 2.96 15.85 14.66
CA ILE A 5 3.01 16.53 13.37
C ILE A 5 4.32 16.21 12.63
N LEU A 6 5.43 16.18 13.36
CA LEU A 6 6.74 15.80 12.78
C LEU A 6 6.73 14.38 12.25
N ILE A 7 6.20 13.42 13.01
CA ILE A 7 6.12 12.01 12.57
C ILE A 7 5.30 11.89 11.29
N ILE A 8 4.13 12.51 11.23
CA ILE A 8 3.26 12.47 10.04
C ILE A 8 3.96 13.12 8.84
N PHE A 9 4.59 14.28 9.03
CA PHE A 9 5.30 15.00 7.99
C PHE A 9 6.47 14.18 7.42
N PHE A 10 7.34 13.64 8.30
CA PHE A 10 8.47 12.82 7.85
C PHE A 10 8.02 11.48 7.24
N SER A 11 6.91 10.91 7.71
CA SER A 11 6.34 9.72 7.09
C SER A 11 5.87 9.99 5.66
N TYR A 12 5.23 11.15 5.40
CA TYR A 12 4.89 11.55 4.04
C TYR A 12 6.15 11.72 3.16
N LEU A 13 7.19 12.40 3.66
CA LEU A 13 8.44 12.60 2.92
C LEU A 13 9.13 11.26 2.61
N LEU A 14 9.20 10.34 3.57
CA LEU A 14 9.73 9.00 3.37
C LEU A 14 8.87 8.23 2.34
N GLY A 15 7.56 8.38 2.40
CA GLY A 15 6.63 7.87 1.41
C GLY A 15 6.92 8.36 0.00
N CYS A 16 7.30 9.63 -0.16
CA CYS A 16 7.62 10.25 -1.45
C CYS A 16 8.79 9.55 -2.17
N PHE A 17 9.68 8.86 -1.45
CA PHE A 17 10.72 8.06 -2.07
C PHE A 17 10.09 6.85 -2.80
N THR A 18 9.85 7.00 -4.10
CA THR A 18 9.23 5.98 -4.94
C THR A 18 10.33 5.10 -5.53
N THR A 19 10.59 3.94 -4.91
CA THR A 19 11.73 3.05 -5.23
C THR A 19 11.80 2.70 -6.72
N GLY A 20 10.66 2.34 -7.33
CA GLY A 20 10.63 1.95 -8.73
C GLY A 20 11.01 3.06 -9.69
N TYR A 21 10.67 4.32 -9.39
CA TYR A 21 11.09 5.45 -10.21
C TYR A 21 12.62 5.63 -10.19
N TYR A 22 13.19 5.67 -8.98
CA TYR A 22 14.64 5.89 -8.85
C TYR A 22 15.45 4.70 -9.37
N LEU A 23 15.00 3.48 -9.13
CA LEU A 23 15.67 2.27 -9.64
C LEU A 23 15.75 2.29 -11.16
N VAL A 24 14.64 2.53 -11.86
CA VAL A 24 14.63 2.56 -13.34
C VAL A 24 15.42 3.76 -13.86
N ARG A 25 15.35 4.91 -13.18
CA ARG A 25 16.12 6.08 -13.56
C ARG A 25 17.62 5.84 -13.49
N VAL A 26 18.08 5.13 -12.47
CA VAL A 26 19.53 4.82 -12.30
C VAL A 26 19.97 3.72 -13.26
N VAL A 27 19.18 2.65 -13.43
CA VAL A 27 19.59 1.49 -14.25
C VAL A 27 19.44 1.75 -15.75
N ASN A 28 18.35 2.41 -16.18
CA ASN A 28 18.03 2.57 -17.61
C ASN A 28 18.03 4.03 -18.08
N GLY A 29 18.21 5.02 -17.20
CA GLY A 29 18.09 6.43 -17.57
C GLY A 29 16.67 6.90 -17.90
N GLN A 30 15.66 6.01 -17.80
CA GLN A 30 14.29 6.25 -18.26
C GLN A 30 13.35 6.64 -17.12
N ASP A 31 12.20 7.22 -17.48
CA ASP A 31 11.09 7.44 -16.54
C ASP A 31 10.10 6.28 -16.67
N ILE A 32 10.00 5.45 -15.61
CA ILE A 32 9.08 4.31 -15.57
C ILE A 32 7.60 4.71 -15.80
N ARG A 33 7.25 5.97 -15.53
CA ARG A 33 5.89 6.49 -15.72
C ARG A 33 5.54 6.72 -17.21
N ALA A 34 6.53 6.73 -18.09
CA ALA A 34 6.35 6.75 -19.55
C ALA A 34 6.29 5.34 -20.14
N ILE A 35 6.43 4.28 -19.33
CA ILE A 35 6.58 2.90 -19.81
C ILE A 35 5.39 2.06 -19.38
N ALA A 36 4.87 1.24 -20.29
CA ALA A 36 3.80 0.25 -20.10
C ALA A 36 2.58 0.82 -19.33
N SER A 37 2.37 0.46 -18.05
CA SER A 37 1.19 0.92 -17.28
C SER A 37 1.29 2.35 -16.75
N GLY A 38 2.40 3.03 -16.93
CA GLY A 38 2.63 4.37 -16.40
C GLY A 38 2.74 4.46 -14.87
N ASN A 39 2.73 3.32 -14.16
CA ASN A 39 2.79 3.27 -12.71
C ASN A 39 4.23 2.99 -12.23
N ALA A 40 4.68 3.70 -11.18
CA ALA A 40 6.01 3.52 -10.61
C ALA A 40 6.13 2.32 -9.64
N GLY A 41 5.13 1.44 -9.56
CA GLY A 41 5.12 0.27 -8.68
C GLY A 41 5.87 -0.94 -9.22
N SER A 42 6.15 -1.90 -8.32
CA SER A 42 6.98 -3.09 -8.57
C SER A 42 6.56 -3.93 -9.79
N ARG A 43 5.25 -4.06 -10.08
CA ARG A 43 4.78 -4.83 -11.26
C ARG A 43 5.21 -4.19 -12.58
N ASN A 44 5.19 -2.87 -12.68
CA ASN A 44 5.63 -2.17 -13.89
C ASN A 44 7.15 -2.25 -14.05
N VAL A 45 7.87 -2.05 -12.95
CA VAL A 45 9.33 -2.20 -12.92
C VAL A 45 9.74 -3.63 -13.25
N GLY A 46 9.00 -4.63 -12.74
CA GLY A 46 9.25 -6.04 -13.06
C GLY A 46 9.06 -6.39 -14.54
N ARG A 47 8.16 -5.70 -15.27
CA ARG A 47 8.03 -5.88 -16.73
C ARG A 47 9.26 -5.38 -17.48
N LEU A 48 9.92 -4.34 -16.97
CA LEU A 48 11.09 -3.75 -17.61
C LEU A 48 12.41 -4.40 -17.15
N LEU A 49 12.59 -4.63 -15.85
CA LEU A 49 13.84 -5.09 -15.23
C LEU A 49 13.78 -6.53 -14.73
N GLY A 50 12.71 -7.27 -15.04
CA GLY A 50 12.53 -8.66 -14.60
C GLY A 50 12.30 -8.80 -13.08
N ALA A 51 12.48 -10.02 -12.58
CA ALA A 51 12.20 -10.39 -11.19
C ALA A 51 13.02 -9.56 -10.19
N ARG A 52 14.28 -9.25 -10.50
CA ARG A 52 15.13 -8.43 -9.62
C ARG A 52 14.56 -7.02 -9.44
N GLY A 53 14.14 -6.39 -10.53
CA GLY A 53 13.49 -5.07 -10.48
C GLY A 53 12.19 -5.09 -9.68
N PHE A 54 11.37 -6.13 -9.86
CA PHE A 54 10.16 -6.34 -9.05
C PHE A 54 10.49 -6.43 -7.56
N ILE A 55 11.41 -7.32 -7.17
CA ILE A 55 11.74 -7.59 -5.77
C ILE A 55 12.33 -6.34 -5.10
N LEU A 56 13.29 -5.68 -5.71
CA LEU A 56 13.92 -4.48 -5.15
C LEU A 56 12.90 -3.35 -4.95
N THR A 57 12.04 -3.13 -5.94
CA THR A 57 10.98 -2.11 -5.84
C THR A 57 9.96 -2.48 -4.76
N PHE A 58 9.53 -3.75 -4.71
CA PHE A 58 8.57 -4.22 -3.72
C PHE A 58 9.11 -4.07 -2.30
N LEU A 59 10.35 -4.54 -2.06
CA LEU A 59 11.00 -4.46 -0.74
C LEU A 59 11.24 -3.02 -0.31
N GLY A 60 11.69 -2.14 -1.22
CA GLY A 60 11.90 -0.73 -0.90
C GLY A 60 10.60 -0.01 -0.57
N ASP A 61 9.53 -0.26 -1.33
CA ASP A 61 8.23 0.35 -1.08
C ASP A 61 7.51 -0.23 0.15
N ALA A 62 7.64 -1.53 0.43
CA ALA A 62 7.14 -2.16 1.65
C ALA A 62 7.95 -1.71 2.87
N GLY A 63 9.28 -1.67 2.72
CA GLY A 63 10.20 -1.28 3.79
C GLY A 63 9.94 0.13 4.31
N LYS A 64 9.60 1.10 3.46
CA LYS A 64 9.28 2.46 3.94
C LYS A 64 7.97 2.50 4.73
N GLY A 65 6.94 1.72 4.35
CA GLY A 65 5.70 1.61 5.12
C GLY A 65 5.95 1.00 6.50
N LEU A 66 6.71 -0.08 6.54
CA LEU A 66 7.15 -0.73 7.79
C LEU A 66 7.96 0.23 8.66
N LEU A 67 8.92 0.97 8.06
CA LEU A 67 9.78 1.90 8.78
C LEU A 67 8.97 3.06 9.40
N CYS A 68 7.97 3.60 8.70
CA CYS A 68 7.12 4.66 9.24
C CYS A 68 6.34 4.18 10.47
N VAL A 69 5.74 2.99 10.41
CA VAL A 69 5.04 2.38 11.56
C VAL A 69 6.00 2.12 12.71
N TYR A 70 7.16 1.55 12.42
CA TYR A 70 8.20 1.28 13.42
C TYR A 70 8.63 2.56 14.16
N LEU A 71 8.94 3.62 13.41
CA LEU A 71 9.36 4.90 13.99
C LEU A 71 8.25 5.55 14.82
N ALA A 72 6.99 5.49 14.36
CA ALA A 72 5.85 5.99 15.11
C ALA A 72 5.73 5.29 16.47
N HIS A 73 5.87 3.97 16.53
CA HIS A 73 5.86 3.22 17.78
C HIS A 73 7.08 3.54 18.66
N ARG A 74 8.28 3.60 18.08
CA ARG A 74 9.52 3.89 18.83
C ARG A 74 9.56 5.29 19.44
N LEU A 75 8.90 6.24 18.82
CA LEU A 75 8.79 7.63 19.31
C LEU A 75 7.61 7.85 20.25
N GLY A 76 7.06 6.78 20.85
CA GLY A 76 6.02 6.83 21.86
C GLY A 76 4.60 7.03 21.31
N GLY A 77 4.40 6.86 19.99
CA GLY A 77 3.08 6.87 19.38
C GLY A 77 2.32 5.56 19.61
N GLY A 78 1.06 5.67 20.01
CA GLY A 78 0.15 4.51 20.04
C GLY A 78 -0.26 4.09 18.62
N GLN A 79 -1.16 3.10 18.57
CA GLN A 79 -1.66 2.51 17.33
C GLN A 79 -2.25 3.56 16.36
N MET A 80 -2.95 4.56 16.90
CA MET A 80 -3.55 5.64 16.12
C MET A 80 -2.48 6.46 15.36
N LEU A 81 -1.37 6.84 16.01
CA LEU A 81 -0.30 7.61 15.37
C LEU A 81 0.45 6.76 14.35
N ALA A 82 0.65 5.47 14.62
CA ALA A 82 1.26 4.53 13.69
C ALA A 82 0.41 4.34 12.42
N THR A 83 -0.92 4.27 12.59
CA THR A 83 -1.87 4.22 11.44
C THR A 83 -1.82 5.53 10.63
N ALA A 84 -1.76 6.69 11.31
CA ALA A 84 -1.62 7.99 10.65
C ALA A 84 -0.29 8.12 9.89
N ALA A 85 0.80 7.63 10.46
CA ALA A 85 2.10 7.60 9.82
C ALA A 85 2.09 6.72 8.55
N LEU A 86 1.43 5.56 8.61
CA LEU A 86 1.28 4.69 7.44
C LEU A 86 0.39 5.34 6.37
N LEU A 87 -0.69 6.00 6.77
CA LEU A 87 -1.54 6.77 5.86
C LEU A 87 -0.73 7.86 5.14
N ALA A 88 0.07 8.62 5.88
CA ALA A 88 0.93 9.68 5.34
C ALA A 88 2.00 9.10 4.40
N ALA A 89 2.66 8.00 4.76
CA ALA A 89 3.64 7.32 3.91
C ALA A 89 3.00 6.78 2.62
N THR A 90 1.79 6.23 2.72
CA THR A 90 1.05 5.73 1.56
C THR A 90 0.61 6.88 0.65
N ALA A 91 0.15 7.99 1.21
CA ALA A 91 -0.17 9.20 0.47
C ALA A 91 1.07 9.78 -0.24
N GLY A 92 2.21 9.84 0.44
CA GLY A 92 3.48 10.25 -0.15
C GLY A 92 3.93 9.35 -1.30
N HIS A 93 3.72 8.03 -1.19
CA HIS A 93 4.02 7.10 -2.27
C HIS A 93 3.10 7.29 -3.49
N ILE A 94 1.82 7.58 -3.27
CA ILE A 94 0.84 7.80 -4.35
C ILE A 94 1.06 9.17 -4.99
N TRP A 95 1.27 10.18 -4.17
CA TRP A 95 1.43 11.58 -4.58
C TRP A 95 2.76 12.18 -4.11
N PRO A 96 3.90 11.71 -4.63
CA PRO A 96 5.21 12.24 -4.24
C PRO A 96 5.42 13.64 -4.82
N LEU A 97 5.73 14.60 -3.94
CA LEU A 97 5.88 16.03 -4.28
C LEU A 97 6.89 16.22 -5.41
N GLN A 98 8.07 15.61 -5.30
CA GLN A 98 9.16 15.75 -6.26
C GLN A 98 8.88 15.09 -7.63
N LEU A 99 7.88 14.22 -7.71
CA LEU A 99 7.45 13.57 -8.94
C LEU A 99 6.16 14.20 -9.53
N ARG A 100 5.84 15.43 -9.14
CA ARG A 100 4.64 16.16 -9.56
C ARG A 100 3.37 15.37 -9.23
N PHE A 101 3.32 14.77 -8.05
CA PHE A 101 2.19 13.98 -7.53
C PHE A 101 1.81 12.75 -8.38
N LYS A 102 2.77 12.19 -9.16
CA LYS A 102 2.55 10.99 -9.99
C LYS A 102 3.51 9.89 -9.53
N GLY A 103 3.10 9.12 -8.53
CA GLY A 103 3.87 8.02 -7.95
C GLY A 103 3.33 6.64 -8.28
N GLY A 104 3.34 5.75 -7.27
CA GLY A 104 2.77 4.41 -7.34
C GLY A 104 1.31 4.35 -6.84
N LYS A 105 0.84 3.15 -6.48
CA LYS A 105 -0.54 2.93 -6.01
C LYS A 105 -0.63 2.57 -4.52
N GLY A 106 0.49 2.52 -3.80
CA GLY A 106 0.53 2.37 -2.35
C GLY A 106 0.38 0.95 -1.82
N PHE A 107 0.09 -0.06 -2.64
CA PHE A 107 -0.23 -1.42 -2.17
C PHE A 107 0.94 -2.06 -1.39
N ALA A 108 2.18 -1.96 -1.88
CA ALA A 108 3.36 -2.49 -1.19
C ALA A 108 3.65 -1.72 0.11
N THR A 109 3.54 -0.38 0.07
CA THR A 109 3.73 0.48 1.25
C THR A 109 2.70 0.17 2.34
N PHE A 110 1.43 0.02 1.96
CA PHE A 110 0.35 -0.42 2.83
C PHE A 110 0.66 -1.79 3.46
N GLY A 111 0.98 -2.80 2.65
CA GLY A 111 1.27 -4.15 3.11
C GLY A 111 2.49 -4.22 4.05
N GLY A 112 3.54 -3.46 3.73
CA GLY A 112 4.72 -3.36 4.59
C GLY A 112 4.43 -2.76 5.97
N GLY A 113 3.60 -1.72 6.03
CA GLY A 113 3.16 -1.14 7.31
C GLY A 113 2.24 -2.07 8.10
N LEU A 114 1.35 -2.79 7.42
CA LEU A 114 0.47 -3.78 8.06
C LEU A 114 1.23 -4.89 8.80
N LEU A 115 2.43 -5.23 8.35
CA LEU A 115 3.26 -6.26 9.00
C LEU A 115 3.53 -5.94 10.48
N LEU A 116 3.66 -4.65 10.83
CA LEU A 116 3.83 -4.23 12.22
C LEU A 116 2.53 -3.73 12.85
N LEU A 117 1.67 -3.10 12.07
CA LEU A 117 0.46 -2.47 12.59
C LEU A 117 -0.63 -3.49 12.94
N TYR A 118 -0.89 -4.42 12.01
CA TYR A 118 -1.93 -5.45 12.11
C TYR A 118 -1.49 -6.76 11.45
N PRO A 119 -0.50 -7.48 12.01
CA PRO A 119 0.04 -8.70 11.41
C PRO A 119 -1.02 -9.78 11.17
N GLN A 120 -2.02 -9.89 12.05
CA GLN A 120 -3.14 -10.82 11.89
C GLN A 120 -3.95 -10.51 10.62
N LEU A 121 -4.23 -9.22 10.35
CA LEU A 121 -4.95 -8.82 9.15
C LEU A 121 -4.13 -9.08 7.88
N LEU A 122 -2.82 -8.87 7.94
CA LEU A 122 -1.94 -9.20 6.82
C LEU A 122 -1.97 -10.70 6.51
N LEU A 123 -1.84 -11.56 7.53
CA LEU A 123 -1.86 -13.01 7.36
C LEU A 123 -3.22 -13.51 6.84
N LEU A 124 -4.33 -13.01 7.40
CA LEU A 124 -5.67 -13.34 6.91
C LEU A 124 -5.88 -12.86 5.48
N GLY A 125 -5.40 -11.65 5.15
CA GLY A 125 -5.45 -11.12 3.78
C GLY A 125 -4.65 -11.97 2.79
N LEU A 126 -3.45 -12.43 3.17
CA LEU A 126 -2.64 -13.32 2.34
C LEU A 126 -3.31 -14.69 2.17
N ALA A 127 -3.88 -15.25 3.24
CA ALA A 127 -4.63 -16.50 3.18
C ALA A 127 -5.86 -16.39 2.25
N LEU A 128 -6.62 -15.29 2.36
CA LEU A 128 -7.74 -15.02 1.44
C LEU A 128 -7.26 -14.84 0.00
N CYS A 129 -6.13 -14.17 -0.24
CA CYS A 129 -5.55 -14.08 -1.58
C CYS A 129 -5.22 -15.47 -2.14
N ALA A 130 -4.65 -16.37 -1.32
CA ALA A 130 -4.33 -17.73 -1.75
C ALA A 130 -5.59 -18.55 -2.10
N VAL A 131 -6.69 -18.36 -1.37
CA VAL A 131 -7.96 -19.03 -1.65
C VAL A 131 -8.69 -18.43 -2.85
N LEU A 132 -8.74 -17.11 -2.97
CA LEU A 132 -9.49 -16.43 -4.02
C LEU A 132 -8.76 -16.37 -5.37
N TYR A 133 -7.43 -16.41 -5.37
CA TYR A 133 -6.67 -16.30 -6.61
C TYR A 133 -6.96 -17.42 -7.61
N PRO A 134 -7.04 -18.72 -7.23
CA PRO A 134 -7.41 -19.80 -8.16
C PRO A 134 -8.78 -19.61 -8.80
N LEU A 135 -9.72 -18.97 -8.07
CA LEU A 135 -11.08 -18.70 -8.54
C LEU A 135 -11.13 -17.51 -9.51
N LEU A 136 -10.50 -16.40 -9.12
CA LEU A 136 -10.55 -15.16 -9.88
C LEU A 136 -9.53 -15.10 -11.02
N ARG A 137 -8.41 -15.83 -10.88
CA ARG A 137 -7.28 -15.89 -11.85
C ARG A 137 -6.73 -14.50 -12.26
N ARG A 138 -6.93 -13.48 -11.40
CA ARG A 138 -6.56 -12.08 -11.62
C ARG A 138 -5.87 -11.52 -10.40
N THR A 139 -4.55 -11.38 -10.45
CA THR A 139 -3.74 -10.93 -9.30
C THR A 139 -4.17 -9.58 -8.74
N THR A 140 -4.43 -8.60 -9.62
CA THR A 140 -4.86 -7.26 -9.18
C THR A 140 -6.26 -7.30 -8.59
N GLY A 141 -7.21 -7.93 -9.27
CA GLY A 141 -8.59 -8.06 -8.81
C GLY A 141 -8.67 -8.75 -7.46
N THR A 142 -7.98 -9.89 -7.29
CA THR A 142 -7.92 -10.61 -6.00
C THR A 142 -7.39 -9.70 -4.88
N GLY A 143 -6.26 -9.02 -5.12
CA GLY A 143 -5.70 -8.12 -4.11
C GLY A 143 -6.63 -6.96 -3.74
N LEU A 144 -7.37 -6.40 -4.71
CA LEU A 144 -8.33 -5.31 -4.45
C LEU A 144 -9.58 -5.79 -3.71
N VAL A 145 -10.10 -6.98 -4.04
CA VAL A 145 -11.22 -7.60 -3.30
C VAL A 145 -10.81 -7.85 -1.85
N VAL A 146 -9.66 -8.48 -1.64
CA VAL A 146 -9.16 -8.73 -0.28
C VAL A 146 -8.93 -7.43 0.47
N LEU A 147 -8.31 -6.42 -0.15
CA LEU A 147 -8.12 -5.10 0.46
C LEU A 147 -9.45 -4.48 0.90
N ALA A 148 -10.49 -4.55 0.07
CA ALA A 148 -11.81 -4.01 0.40
C ALA A 148 -12.48 -4.74 1.57
N ILE A 149 -12.16 -6.01 1.78
CA ILE A 149 -12.69 -6.84 2.88
C ILE A 149 -11.92 -6.60 4.20
N THR A 150 -10.68 -6.08 4.16
CA THR A 150 -9.85 -5.94 5.37
C THR A 150 -10.48 -5.13 6.52
N PRO A 151 -11.31 -4.08 6.31
CA PRO A 151 -12.01 -3.41 7.42
C PRO A 151 -13.00 -4.35 8.14
N ALA A 152 -13.73 -5.19 7.40
CA ALA A 152 -14.62 -6.17 8.00
C ALA A 152 -13.83 -7.25 8.78
N LEU A 153 -12.69 -7.69 8.23
CA LEU A 153 -11.79 -8.60 8.96
C LEU A 153 -11.25 -7.96 10.25
N GLN A 154 -10.95 -6.66 10.24
CA GLN A 154 -10.52 -5.95 11.45
C GLN A 154 -11.58 -5.99 12.55
N VAL A 155 -12.86 -5.81 12.19
CA VAL A 155 -13.97 -5.92 13.13
C VAL A 155 -14.08 -7.35 13.66
N ILE A 156 -13.98 -8.37 12.79
CA ILE A 156 -14.04 -9.79 13.21
C ILE A 156 -12.91 -10.11 14.18
N VAL A 157 -11.68 -9.69 13.90
CA VAL A 157 -10.51 -9.89 14.78
C VAL A 157 -10.68 -9.13 16.10
N HIS A 158 -11.29 -7.95 16.09
CA HIS A 158 -11.64 -7.22 17.31
C HIS A 158 -12.68 -8.00 18.17
N LEU A 159 -13.75 -8.49 17.56
CA LEU A 159 -14.79 -9.25 18.24
C LEU A 159 -14.28 -10.58 18.83
N SER A 160 -13.21 -11.15 18.26
CA SER A 160 -12.52 -12.32 18.84
C SER A 160 -11.68 -11.99 20.08
N GLY A 161 -11.60 -10.71 20.48
CA GLY A 161 -10.84 -10.27 21.64
C GLY A 161 -9.32 -10.18 21.43
N THR A 162 -8.83 -10.45 20.21
CA THR A 162 -7.38 -10.50 19.92
C THR A 162 -6.80 -9.16 19.53
N LEU A 163 -7.62 -8.18 19.14
CA LEU A 163 -7.19 -6.84 18.73
C LEU A 163 -8.04 -5.77 19.39
N PRO A 164 -7.47 -4.88 20.23
CA PRO A 164 -8.19 -3.68 20.67
C PRO A 164 -8.45 -2.76 19.47
N LEU A 165 -9.64 -2.18 19.41
CA LEU A 165 -10.05 -1.29 18.32
C LEU A 165 -10.84 -0.13 18.85
N SER A 166 -10.34 1.09 18.71
CA SER A 166 -11.11 2.31 18.91
C SER A 166 -11.82 2.73 17.63
N GLY A 167 -12.94 3.45 17.76
CA GLY A 167 -13.67 3.95 16.58
C GLY A 167 -12.82 4.91 15.72
N GLN A 168 -11.93 5.69 16.36
CA GLN A 168 -11.02 6.59 15.64
C GLN A 168 -9.95 5.83 14.85
N GLU A 169 -9.35 4.80 15.44
CA GLU A 169 -8.39 3.93 14.76
C GLU A 169 -9.02 3.19 13.58
N PHE A 170 -10.23 2.70 13.77
CA PHE A 170 -11.00 2.06 12.70
C PHE A 170 -11.30 3.02 11.56
N GLY A 171 -11.75 4.24 11.86
CA GLY A 171 -12.00 5.27 10.85
C GLY A 171 -10.75 5.62 10.05
N LEU A 172 -9.60 5.75 10.73
CA LEU A 172 -8.32 6.05 10.09
C LEU A 172 -7.83 4.88 9.21
N TYR A 173 -8.04 3.65 9.66
CA TYR A 173 -7.73 2.44 8.87
C TYR A 173 -8.63 2.35 7.63
N CYS A 174 -9.93 2.61 7.76
CA CYS A 174 -10.85 2.68 6.62
C CYS A 174 -10.39 3.74 5.60
N LEU A 175 -9.97 4.92 6.07
CA LEU A 175 -9.44 5.98 5.20
C LEU A 175 -8.19 5.51 4.45
N LEU A 176 -7.29 4.80 5.12
CA LEU A 176 -6.09 4.21 4.51
C LEU A 176 -6.46 3.19 3.41
N VAL A 177 -7.42 2.31 3.67
CA VAL A 177 -7.92 1.34 2.67
C VAL A 177 -8.55 2.06 1.49
N LEU A 178 -9.43 3.04 1.74
CA LEU A 178 -10.06 3.86 0.70
C LEU A 178 -9.03 4.61 -0.15
N LEU A 179 -7.97 5.13 0.44
CA LEU A 179 -6.87 5.79 -0.27
C LEU A 179 -6.22 4.84 -1.28
N VAL A 180 -5.90 3.60 -0.88
CA VAL A 180 -5.28 2.61 -1.78
C VAL A 180 -6.26 2.16 -2.86
N LEU A 181 -7.53 1.94 -2.53
CA LEU A 181 -8.58 1.62 -3.51
C LEU A 181 -8.76 2.75 -4.52
N PHE A 182 -8.80 4.00 -4.07
CA PHE A 182 -8.88 5.17 -4.95
C PHE A 182 -7.68 5.26 -5.91
N ALA A 183 -6.45 4.98 -5.43
CA ALA A 183 -5.27 4.93 -6.27
C ALA A 183 -5.33 3.81 -7.35
N HIS A 184 -6.17 2.80 -7.11
CA HIS A 184 -6.40 1.69 -8.04
C HIS A 184 -7.67 1.86 -8.91
N ARG A 185 -8.34 3.00 -8.88
CA ARG A 185 -9.61 3.24 -9.60
C ARG A 185 -9.57 2.85 -11.09
N ASP A 186 -8.45 3.08 -11.77
CA ASP A 186 -8.31 2.71 -13.19
C ASP A 186 -8.20 1.19 -13.38
N ASN A 187 -7.52 0.49 -12.45
CA ASN A 187 -7.49 -0.96 -12.45
C ASN A 187 -8.90 -1.52 -12.19
N ILE A 188 -9.62 -0.95 -11.23
CA ILE A 188 -10.99 -1.35 -10.89
C ILE A 188 -11.88 -1.20 -12.14
N ARG A 189 -11.80 -0.05 -12.82
CA ARG A 189 -12.56 0.19 -14.06
C ARG A 189 -12.22 -0.82 -15.17
N GLN A 190 -10.93 -1.19 -15.31
CA GLN A 190 -10.50 -2.18 -16.30
C GLN A 190 -11.02 -3.57 -15.96
N GLU A 191 -10.99 -3.98 -14.69
CA GLU A 191 -11.55 -5.26 -14.25
C GLU A 191 -13.05 -5.36 -14.57
N PHE A 192 -13.84 -4.34 -14.28
CA PHE A 192 -15.27 -4.32 -14.61
C PHE A 192 -15.55 -4.41 -16.12
N LYS A 193 -14.80 -3.69 -16.96
CA LYS A 193 -14.97 -3.76 -18.43
C LYS A 193 -14.70 -5.15 -18.98
N THR A 194 -13.76 -5.88 -18.39
CA THR A 194 -13.43 -7.24 -18.86
C THR A 194 -14.51 -8.26 -18.47
N PHE A 195 -15.27 -8.02 -17.39
CA PHE A 195 -16.43 -8.85 -17.04
C PHE A 195 -17.60 -8.64 -18.01
N SER A 196 -17.88 -7.39 -18.43
CA SER A 196 -19.01 -7.05 -19.30
C SER A 196 -18.80 -7.45 -20.78
N VAL A 197 -17.62 -7.88 -21.18
CA VAL A 197 -17.33 -8.32 -22.58
C VAL A 197 -17.36 -9.86 -22.70
N GLN A 198 -17.47 -10.59 -21.58
CA GLN A 198 -17.55 -12.06 -21.56
C GLN A 198 -19.00 -12.59 -21.45
N GLU A 199 -19.98 -11.69 -21.34
CA GLU A 199 -21.42 -11.95 -21.50
C GLU A 199 -21.86 -11.62 -22.94
#